data_5cb2764d27ae7d008311a7f734efe917
#
_entry.id   5cb2764d27ae7d008311a7f734efe917
#
_cell.length_a   1.000
_cell.length_b   1.000
_cell.length_c   1.000
_cell.angle_alpha   90.00
_cell.angle_beta   90.00
_cell.angle_gamma   90.00
#
_symmetry.space_group_name_H-M   'P 1'
#
loop_
_entity.id
_entity.type
_entity.pdbx_description
1 polymer ?
#
loop_
_entity_poly.entity_id
_entity_poly.type
_entity_poly.pdbx_seq_one_letter_code
_entity_poly.pdbx_strand_id
1 'polypeptide(L)'
;MTTKNRTALVLAAVTMVVAVRAQQPAAGDAKLADAAVRGWFPKLAARTPLASRPEVEAVRNPKGEALGWIFRSDQIEPVVRGKRGEIGVWVALGADGMIRGVKVGVHREDKKWFDRIRAPFYKAFENRPADGSRGRPDAVTTATVSSRAMTDDVFGACRAVMGLPEVSERLAAAANGQSGKPAPTRK
;
A
#
# COMPACT_ATOMS: atom_id res chain seq x y z
N MET A 1 -1.36 69.26 -38.93
CA MET A 1 -0.28 68.26 -38.68
C MET A 1 -0.47 67.67 -37.30
N THR A 2 -1.06 66.50 -37.20
CA THR A 2 -1.44 65.91 -35.91
C THR A 2 -0.94 64.48 -35.88
N THR A 3 0.12 64.29 -35.09
CA THR A 3 0.78 62.99 -34.94
C THR A 3 0.06 62.21 -33.83
N LYS A 4 -0.58 61.09 -34.17
CA LYS A 4 -1.21 60.15 -33.25
C LYS A 4 -0.15 59.18 -32.74
N ASN A 5 0.22 59.32 -31.46
CA ASN A 5 0.99 58.31 -30.72
C ASN A 5 0.09 57.11 -30.38
N ARG A 6 0.39 55.94 -30.91
CA ARG A 6 -0.19 54.66 -30.51
C ARG A 6 0.73 54.00 -29.50
N THR A 7 0.38 54.08 -28.24
CA THR A 7 1.05 53.34 -27.17
C THR A 7 0.55 51.90 -27.23
N ALA A 8 1.40 50.97 -27.66
CA ALA A 8 1.10 49.55 -27.60
C ALA A 8 1.38 49.02 -26.17
N LEU A 9 0.33 48.59 -25.49
CA LEU A 9 0.40 47.92 -24.19
C LEU A 9 0.79 46.46 -24.41
N VAL A 10 2.05 46.12 -24.12
CA VAL A 10 2.53 44.73 -24.14
C VAL A 10 2.12 44.08 -22.79
N LEU A 11 1.11 43.22 -22.84
CA LEU A 11 0.68 42.42 -21.69
C LEU A 11 1.64 41.20 -21.58
N ALA A 12 2.61 41.26 -20.69
CA ALA A 12 3.48 40.12 -20.39
C ALA A 12 2.71 39.15 -19.51
N ALA A 13 2.24 38.04 -20.08
CA ALA A 13 1.69 36.90 -19.33
C ALA A 13 2.85 36.18 -18.66
N VAL A 14 3.00 36.37 -17.35
CA VAL A 14 3.90 35.57 -16.52
C VAL A 14 3.24 34.20 -16.29
N THR A 15 3.65 33.22 -17.10
CA THR A 15 3.25 31.82 -16.91
C THR A 15 4.08 31.27 -15.74
N MET A 16 3.47 31.19 -14.57
CA MET A 16 4.05 30.58 -13.39
C MET A 16 4.05 29.05 -13.60
N VAL A 17 5.16 28.52 -14.10
CA VAL A 17 5.40 27.08 -14.15
C VAL A 17 5.63 26.63 -12.70
N VAL A 18 4.60 26.08 -12.07
CA VAL A 18 4.75 25.34 -10.82
C VAL A 18 5.50 24.05 -11.19
N ALA A 19 6.82 24.09 -11.00
CA ALA A 19 7.63 22.88 -11.06
C ALA A 19 7.19 21.97 -9.90
N VAL A 20 6.34 21.00 -10.18
CA VAL A 20 6.13 19.86 -9.30
C VAL A 20 7.48 19.17 -9.20
N ARG A 21 8.20 19.48 -8.13
CA ARG A 21 9.45 18.83 -7.79
C ARG A 21 9.10 17.38 -7.49
N ALA A 22 9.23 16.50 -8.48
CA ALA A 22 9.20 15.06 -8.26
C ALA A 22 10.26 14.78 -7.18
N GLN A 23 9.83 14.46 -5.95
CA GLN A 23 10.71 14.01 -4.91
C GLN A 23 11.41 12.77 -5.44
N GLN A 24 12.73 12.87 -5.63
CA GLN A 24 13.54 11.69 -5.90
C GLN A 24 13.31 10.70 -4.76
N PRO A 25 12.94 9.45 -5.06
CA PRO A 25 12.77 8.43 -4.03
C PRO A 25 14.06 8.32 -3.23
N ALA A 26 13.94 8.40 -1.90
CA ALA A 26 15.07 8.19 -0.99
C ALA A 26 15.65 6.79 -1.26
N ALA A 27 16.96 6.63 -1.06
CA ALA A 27 17.68 5.36 -1.22
C ALA A 27 17.07 4.28 -0.29
N GLY A 28 16.08 3.56 -0.72
CA GLY A 28 15.20 2.64 0.02
C GLY A 28 13.90 2.36 -0.72
N ASP A 29 13.58 3.15 -1.76
CA ASP A 29 12.37 3.02 -2.57
C ASP A 29 12.50 2.00 -3.71
N ALA A 30 13.29 0.94 -3.49
CA ALA A 30 13.32 -0.16 -4.44
C ALA A 30 11.92 -0.74 -4.56
N LYS A 31 11.32 -0.60 -5.75
CA LYS A 31 10.06 -1.23 -6.09
C LYS A 31 10.14 -2.72 -5.78
N LEU A 32 9.13 -3.27 -5.10
CA LEU A 32 9.11 -4.68 -4.78
C LEU A 32 9.17 -5.50 -6.08
N ALA A 33 10.15 -6.40 -6.19
CA ALA A 33 10.35 -7.20 -7.38
C ALA A 33 9.13 -8.07 -7.71
N ASP A 34 8.77 -8.18 -8.98
CA ASP A 34 7.61 -8.98 -9.44
C ASP A 34 7.68 -10.44 -8.99
N ALA A 35 8.87 -11.00 -8.86
CA ALA A 35 9.06 -12.36 -8.32
C ALA A 35 8.48 -12.50 -6.90
N ALA A 36 8.68 -11.49 -6.03
CA ALA A 36 8.10 -11.49 -4.69
C ALA A 36 6.58 -11.33 -4.73
N VAL A 37 6.07 -10.46 -5.62
CA VAL A 37 4.63 -10.25 -5.80
C VAL A 37 3.95 -11.51 -6.35
N ARG A 38 4.59 -12.24 -7.27
CA ARG A 38 4.07 -13.53 -7.78
C ARG A 38 3.95 -14.59 -6.69
N GLY A 39 4.76 -14.53 -5.64
CA GLY A 39 4.60 -15.39 -4.47
C GLY A 39 3.25 -15.21 -3.78
N TRP A 40 2.71 -13.98 -3.78
CA TRP A 40 1.40 -13.65 -3.22
C TRP A 40 0.27 -13.71 -4.24
N PHE A 41 0.56 -13.37 -5.49
CA PHE A 41 -0.37 -13.34 -6.62
C PHE A 41 0.18 -14.13 -7.81
N PRO A 42 0.04 -15.47 -7.82
CA PRO A 42 0.64 -16.31 -8.87
C PRO A 42 0.16 -15.97 -10.29
N LYS A 43 -1.05 -15.40 -10.42
CA LYS A 43 -1.63 -14.97 -11.71
C LYS A 43 -1.29 -13.52 -12.08
N LEU A 44 -0.28 -12.90 -11.46
CA LEU A 44 0.17 -11.54 -11.79
C LEU A 44 0.54 -11.43 -13.27
N ALA A 45 -0.10 -10.51 -13.98
CA ALA A 45 0.24 -10.09 -15.33
C ALA A 45 0.74 -8.64 -15.38
N ALA A 46 0.10 -7.74 -14.62
CA ALA A 46 0.45 -6.32 -14.61
C ALA A 46 0.30 -5.70 -13.20
N ARG A 47 1.06 -4.62 -12.97
CA ARG A 47 0.95 -3.75 -11.80
C ARG A 47 0.72 -2.32 -12.30
N THR A 48 -0.29 -1.65 -11.77
CA THR A 48 -0.67 -0.30 -12.18
C THR A 48 -0.91 0.57 -10.95
N PRO A 49 -0.21 1.69 -10.78
CA PRO A 49 -0.51 2.65 -9.72
C PRO A 49 -1.97 3.09 -9.77
N LEU A 50 -2.58 3.29 -8.60
CA LEU A 50 -3.91 3.88 -8.53
C LEU A 50 -3.83 5.38 -8.85
N ALA A 51 -4.84 5.90 -9.55
CA ALA A 51 -4.88 7.32 -9.89
C ALA A 51 -5.03 8.22 -8.65
N SER A 52 -5.82 7.76 -7.66
CA SER A 52 -6.04 8.49 -6.40
C SER A 52 -4.86 8.42 -5.44
N ARG A 53 -4.04 7.36 -5.52
CA ARG A 53 -2.92 7.11 -4.61
C ARG A 53 -1.83 6.30 -5.33
N PRO A 54 -0.86 6.95 -6.00
CA PRO A 54 0.18 6.26 -6.81
C PRO A 54 1.08 5.31 -6.03
N GLU A 55 1.18 5.46 -4.71
CA GLU A 55 1.94 4.57 -3.81
C GLU A 55 1.26 3.20 -3.66
N VAL A 56 0.00 3.08 -4.06
CA VAL A 56 -0.76 1.84 -4.08
C VAL A 56 -0.82 1.32 -5.51
N GLU A 57 -0.33 0.12 -5.74
CA GLU A 57 -0.37 -0.52 -7.06
C GLU A 57 -1.45 -1.61 -7.10
N ALA A 58 -2.37 -1.52 -8.06
CA ALA A 58 -3.29 -2.60 -8.37
C ALA A 58 -2.55 -3.75 -9.06
N VAL A 59 -2.74 -4.96 -8.58
CA VAL A 59 -2.23 -6.20 -9.16
C VAL A 59 -3.31 -6.81 -10.04
N ARG A 60 -3.01 -7.06 -11.31
CA ARG A 60 -4.00 -7.54 -12.28
C ARG A 60 -3.57 -8.88 -12.90
N ASN A 61 -4.57 -9.71 -13.23
CA ASN A 61 -4.37 -10.93 -14.00
C ASN A 61 -4.33 -10.65 -15.53
N PRO A 62 -4.07 -11.65 -16.39
CA PRO A 62 -4.04 -11.47 -17.84
C PRO A 62 -5.37 -10.99 -18.45
N LYS A 63 -6.49 -11.14 -17.74
CA LYS A 63 -7.81 -10.63 -18.17
C LYS A 63 -8.05 -9.20 -17.74
N GLY A 64 -7.09 -8.55 -17.06
CA GLY A 64 -7.22 -7.20 -16.52
C GLY A 64 -7.97 -7.11 -15.19
N GLU A 65 -8.44 -8.24 -14.63
CA GLU A 65 -9.17 -8.25 -13.36
C GLU A 65 -8.22 -7.99 -12.20
N ALA A 66 -8.64 -7.19 -11.22
CA ALA A 66 -7.86 -6.91 -10.02
C ALA A 66 -7.83 -8.16 -9.11
N LEU A 67 -6.62 -8.65 -8.84
CA LEU A 67 -6.33 -9.69 -7.87
C LEU A 67 -6.17 -9.12 -6.45
N GLY A 68 -5.77 -7.86 -6.36
CA GLY A 68 -5.50 -7.16 -5.11
C GLY A 68 -4.62 -5.95 -5.32
N TRP A 69 -3.97 -5.51 -4.24
CA TRP A 69 -3.13 -4.31 -4.22
C TRP A 69 -1.82 -4.57 -3.48
N ILE A 70 -0.78 -3.84 -3.87
CA ILE A 70 0.52 -3.81 -3.20
C ILE A 70 0.82 -2.36 -2.81
N PHE A 71 1.27 -2.16 -1.60
CA PHE A 71 1.70 -0.87 -1.08
C PHE A 71 2.72 -1.05 0.04
N ARG A 72 3.43 0.01 0.40
CA ARG A 72 4.32 0.02 1.54
C ARG A 72 3.71 0.86 2.67
N SER A 73 3.62 0.30 3.86
CA SER A 73 2.86 0.87 4.98
C SER A 73 3.35 2.26 5.40
N ASP A 74 4.65 2.50 5.40
CA ASP A 74 5.25 3.80 5.73
C ASP A 74 4.99 4.93 4.70
N GLN A 75 4.35 4.61 3.59
CA GLN A 75 3.88 5.57 2.59
C GLN A 75 2.38 5.86 2.70
N ILE A 76 1.69 5.22 3.63
CA ILE A 76 0.24 5.33 3.82
C ILE A 76 -0.05 5.90 5.21
N GLU A 77 -0.53 7.14 5.29
CA GLU A 77 -0.91 7.76 6.56
C GLU A 77 -2.17 7.13 7.19
N PRO A 78 -2.24 7.03 8.52
CA PRO A 78 -1.24 7.45 9.51
C PRO A 78 -0.13 6.40 9.67
N VAL A 79 1.14 6.83 9.70
CA VAL A 79 2.30 5.96 9.86
C VAL A 79 2.59 5.71 11.34
N VAL A 80 2.75 4.45 11.73
CA VAL A 80 3.14 4.06 13.08
C VAL A 80 4.64 3.81 13.15
N ARG A 81 5.30 4.46 14.11
CA ARG A 81 6.74 4.39 14.27
C ARG A 81 7.17 3.31 15.26
N GLY A 82 8.23 2.59 14.92
CA GLY A 82 8.95 1.73 15.84
C GLY A 82 9.78 2.51 16.87
N LYS A 83 10.73 1.84 17.50
CA LYS A 83 11.58 2.46 18.52
C LYS A 83 12.53 3.52 17.96
N ARG A 84 13.05 3.34 16.74
CA ARG A 84 14.04 4.21 16.10
C ARG A 84 13.51 4.94 14.86
N GLY A 85 12.25 4.75 14.50
CA GLY A 85 11.64 5.41 13.37
C GLY A 85 10.61 4.54 12.65
N GLU A 86 10.36 4.90 11.42
CA GLU A 86 9.41 4.19 10.57
C GLU A 86 9.94 2.82 10.16
N ILE A 87 9.03 1.87 10.01
CA ILE A 87 9.32 0.52 9.53
C ILE A 87 8.44 0.28 8.31
N GLY A 88 9.02 0.46 7.12
CA GLY A 88 8.30 0.24 5.87
C GLY A 88 8.07 -1.24 5.61
N VAL A 89 6.81 -1.64 5.60
CA VAL A 89 6.39 -3.01 5.34
C VAL A 89 5.60 -3.07 4.03
N TRP A 90 6.07 -3.85 3.07
CA TRP A 90 5.30 -4.18 1.90
C TRP A 90 4.12 -5.07 2.29
N VAL A 91 2.94 -4.70 1.87
CA VAL A 91 1.68 -5.39 2.15
C VAL A 91 1.04 -5.82 0.84
N ALA A 92 0.64 -7.07 0.76
CA ALA A 92 -0.18 -7.62 -0.31
C ALA A 92 -1.62 -7.79 0.21
N LEU A 93 -2.52 -6.94 -0.25
CA LEU A 93 -3.95 -6.96 0.07
C LEU A 93 -4.73 -7.62 -1.07
N GLY A 94 -5.44 -8.69 -0.80
CA GLY A 94 -6.29 -9.38 -1.78
C GLY A 94 -7.58 -8.63 -2.08
N ALA A 95 -8.14 -8.85 -3.27
CA ALA A 95 -9.41 -8.28 -3.68
C ALA A 95 -10.63 -8.78 -2.85
N ASP A 96 -10.42 -9.74 -1.98
CA ASP A 96 -11.37 -10.26 -0.99
C ASP A 96 -11.19 -9.64 0.41
N GLY A 97 -10.31 -8.64 0.55
CA GLY A 97 -10.01 -7.98 1.83
C GLY A 97 -9.08 -8.78 2.76
N MET A 98 -8.46 -9.85 2.27
CA MET A 98 -7.53 -10.65 3.08
C MET A 98 -6.08 -10.25 2.79
N ILE A 99 -5.23 -10.20 3.81
CA ILE A 99 -3.78 -10.02 3.64
C ILE A 99 -3.21 -11.30 3.03
N ARG A 100 -2.56 -11.19 1.87
CA ARG A 100 -1.88 -12.31 1.19
C ARG A 100 -0.48 -12.54 1.73
N GLY A 101 0.14 -11.51 2.26
CA GLY A 101 1.44 -11.56 2.88
C GLY A 101 2.01 -10.20 3.15
N VAL A 102 3.08 -10.18 3.93
CA VAL A 102 3.85 -8.98 4.25
C VAL A 102 5.34 -9.25 4.11
N LYS A 103 6.11 -8.21 3.77
CA LYS A 103 7.57 -8.27 3.69
C LYS A 103 8.17 -6.94 4.15
N VAL A 104 9.14 -6.99 5.05
CA VAL A 104 9.88 -5.79 5.44
C VAL A 104 10.63 -5.23 4.25
N GLY A 105 10.46 -3.94 4.00
CA GLY A 105 11.20 -3.15 3.03
C GLY A 105 12.37 -2.45 3.69
N VAL A 106 12.10 -1.34 4.36
CA VAL A 106 13.11 -0.49 5.00
C VAL A 106 12.84 -0.30 6.49
N HIS A 107 13.88 -0.18 7.30
CA HIS A 107 13.76 0.19 8.70
C HIS A 107 15.07 0.79 9.23
N ARG A 108 14.97 1.52 10.34
CA ARG A 108 16.13 2.05 11.10
C ARG A 108 16.28 1.40 12.47
N GLU A 109 15.52 0.33 12.71
CA GLU A 109 15.55 -0.40 13.98
C GLU A 109 16.92 -1.03 14.22
N ASP A 110 17.25 -1.24 15.51
CA ASP A 110 18.47 -1.91 15.90
C ASP A 110 18.47 -3.37 15.42
N LYS A 111 19.44 -3.69 14.55
CA LYS A 111 19.54 -4.99 13.88
C LYS A 111 19.51 -6.16 14.86
N LYS A 112 20.21 -6.06 15.99
CA LYS A 112 20.30 -7.13 17.01
C LYS A 112 18.91 -7.56 17.51
N TRP A 113 17.98 -6.61 17.66
CA TRP A 113 16.64 -6.88 18.15
C TRP A 113 15.66 -7.15 17.02
N PHE A 114 15.77 -6.40 15.92
CA PHE A 114 14.87 -6.51 14.77
C PHE A 114 15.01 -7.87 14.07
N ASP A 115 16.22 -8.42 13.96
CA ASP A 115 16.48 -9.74 13.36
C ASP A 115 15.83 -10.90 14.13
N ARG A 116 15.25 -10.65 15.31
CA ARG A 116 14.46 -11.62 16.07
C ARG A 116 13.05 -11.78 15.55
N ILE A 117 12.58 -10.82 14.75
CA ILE A 117 11.31 -10.90 14.04
C ILE A 117 11.52 -11.84 12.84
N ARG A 118 11.01 -13.06 12.97
CA ARG A 118 11.25 -14.16 12.03
C ARG A 118 10.03 -14.45 11.15
N ALA A 119 10.22 -15.36 10.20
CA ALA A 119 9.17 -15.82 9.28
C ALA A 119 7.81 -16.17 9.94
N PRO A 120 7.74 -16.81 11.12
CA PRO A 120 6.44 -17.07 11.76
C PRO A 120 5.63 -15.82 12.04
N PHE A 121 6.27 -14.71 12.43
CA PHE A 121 5.59 -13.44 12.67
C PHE A 121 4.99 -12.90 11.35
N TYR A 122 5.75 -12.91 10.25
CA TYR A 122 5.27 -12.44 8.95
C TYR A 122 4.14 -13.33 8.42
N LYS A 123 4.26 -14.64 8.56
CA LYS A 123 3.21 -15.61 8.18
C LYS A 123 1.93 -15.43 8.96
N ALA A 124 2.02 -14.93 10.19
CA ALA A 124 0.82 -14.69 11.00
C ALA A 124 -0.11 -13.61 10.44
N PHE A 125 0.31 -12.82 9.46
CA PHE A 125 -0.55 -11.90 8.73
C PHE A 125 -1.31 -12.58 7.59
N GLU A 126 -0.79 -13.69 7.05
CA GLU A 126 -1.37 -14.35 5.87
C GLU A 126 -2.80 -14.86 6.16
N ASN A 127 -3.70 -14.60 5.21
CA ASN A 127 -5.11 -14.96 5.27
C ASN A 127 -5.87 -14.38 6.49
N ARG A 128 -5.38 -13.26 7.05
CA ARG A 128 -6.13 -12.46 8.01
C ARG A 128 -6.95 -11.38 7.30
N PRO A 129 -8.16 -11.08 7.78
CA PRO A 129 -8.90 -9.90 7.32
C PRO A 129 -8.08 -8.65 7.59
N ALA A 130 -7.96 -7.80 6.57
CA ALA A 130 -7.13 -6.60 6.62
C ALA A 130 -7.71 -5.50 7.53
N ASP A 131 -8.97 -5.61 7.94
CA ASP A 131 -9.62 -4.77 8.94
C ASP A 131 -9.19 -5.08 10.38
N GLY A 132 -8.55 -6.24 10.61
CA GLY A 132 -8.13 -6.71 11.92
C GLY A 132 -9.23 -7.41 12.74
N SER A 133 -10.39 -7.72 12.14
CA SER A 133 -11.55 -8.31 12.84
C SER A 133 -11.28 -9.69 13.46
N ARG A 134 -10.33 -10.46 12.91
CA ARG A 134 -9.90 -11.76 13.46
C ARG A 134 -8.66 -11.68 14.35
N GLY A 135 -8.45 -10.54 15.01
CA GLY A 135 -7.31 -10.31 15.88
C GLY A 135 -6.02 -9.99 15.10
N ARG A 136 -4.96 -9.80 15.85
CA ARG A 136 -3.63 -9.36 15.35
C ARG A 136 -2.58 -10.41 15.64
N PRO A 137 -1.47 -10.48 14.89
CA PRO A 137 -0.31 -11.28 15.24
C PRO A 137 0.23 -10.92 16.63
N ASP A 138 0.66 -11.94 17.38
CA ASP A 138 1.30 -11.74 18.67
C ASP A 138 2.63 -11.01 18.53
N ALA A 139 2.93 -10.14 19.49
CA ALA A 139 4.19 -9.43 19.51
C ALA A 139 5.35 -10.39 19.78
N VAL A 140 6.47 -10.14 19.09
CA VAL A 140 7.69 -10.94 19.27
C VAL A 140 8.38 -10.56 20.59
N THR A 141 8.56 -11.52 21.47
CA THR A 141 9.32 -11.34 22.71
C THR A 141 10.70 -10.77 22.39
N THR A 142 11.16 -9.80 23.18
CA THR A 142 12.43 -9.08 23.00
C THR A 142 12.47 -8.10 21.80
N ALA A 143 11.50 -8.15 20.88
CA ALA A 143 11.30 -7.17 19.81
C ALA A 143 9.88 -6.59 19.84
N THR A 144 9.28 -6.53 21.02
CA THR A 144 7.85 -6.21 21.23
C THR A 144 7.45 -4.85 20.67
N VAL A 145 8.27 -3.81 20.88
CA VAL A 145 7.97 -2.46 20.39
C VAL A 145 7.90 -2.45 18.86
N SER A 146 8.93 -2.96 18.19
CA SER A 146 9.00 -2.97 16.73
C SER A 146 7.93 -3.88 16.09
N SER A 147 7.66 -5.06 16.67
CA SER A 147 6.64 -5.97 16.14
C SER A 147 5.21 -5.44 16.35
N ARG A 148 4.93 -4.77 17.47
CA ARG A 148 3.64 -4.08 17.67
C ARG A 148 3.48 -2.91 16.70
N ALA A 149 4.52 -2.07 16.57
CA ALA A 149 4.49 -0.96 15.62
C ALA A 149 4.23 -1.45 14.19
N MET A 150 4.92 -2.51 13.74
CA MET A 150 4.66 -3.13 12.44
C MET A 150 3.22 -3.62 12.30
N THR A 151 2.69 -4.25 13.35
CA THR A 151 1.30 -4.75 13.32
C THR A 151 0.32 -3.59 13.20
N ASP A 152 0.48 -2.55 14.00
CA ASP A 152 -0.39 -1.38 13.99
C ASP A 152 -0.31 -0.63 12.65
N ASP A 153 0.90 -0.50 12.10
CA ASP A 153 1.16 0.18 10.83
C ASP A 153 0.53 -0.60 9.65
N VAL A 154 0.75 -1.91 9.57
CA VAL A 154 0.17 -2.76 8.53
C VAL A 154 -1.36 -2.68 8.53
N PHE A 155 -2.01 -2.86 9.68
CA PHE A 155 -3.48 -2.79 9.74
C PHE A 155 -4.01 -1.36 9.56
N GLY A 156 -3.27 -0.34 10.00
CA GLY A 156 -3.57 1.07 9.75
C GLY A 156 -3.57 1.38 8.25
N ALA A 157 -2.48 1.03 7.57
CA ALA A 157 -2.33 1.20 6.14
C ALA A 157 -3.38 0.40 5.34
N CYS A 158 -3.67 -0.84 5.74
CA CYS A 158 -4.73 -1.63 5.12
C CYS A 158 -6.09 -0.91 5.19
N ARG A 159 -6.48 -0.41 6.36
CA ARG A 159 -7.76 0.32 6.51
C ARG A 159 -7.80 1.58 5.64
N ALA A 160 -6.71 2.34 5.58
CA ALA A 160 -6.63 3.52 4.73
C ALA A 160 -6.77 3.16 3.24
N VAL A 161 -6.08 2.13 2.78
CA VAL A 161 -6.16 1.64 1.39
C VAL A 161 -7.56 1.09 1.08
N MET A 162 -8.17 0.32 1.98
CA MET A 162 -9.55 -0.20 1.81
C MET A 162 -10.59 0.91 1.72
N GLY A 163 -10.32 2.09 2.29
CA GLY A 163 -11.15 3.28 2.20
C GLY A 163 -11.03 4.05 0.88
N LEU A 164 -10.06 3.73 0.01
CA LEU A 164 -9.96 4.36 -1.31
C LEU A 164 -11.14 3.94 -2.19
N PRO A 165 -11.75 4.87 -2.96
CA PRO A 165 -12.93 4.57 -3.78
C PRO A 165 -12.77 3.33 -4.67
N GLU A 166 -11.69 3.26 -5.45
CA GLU A 166 -11.42 2.17 -6.39
C GLU A 166 -11.22 0.81 -5.68
N VAL A 167 -10.74 0.84 -4.43
CA VAL A 167 -10.53 -0.36 -3.61
C VAL A 167 -11.84 -0.80 -2.96
N SER A 168 -12.55 0.14 -2.33
CA SER A 168 -13.80 -0.13 -1.61
C SER A 168 -14.89 -0.67 -2.54
N GLU A 169 -15.06 -0.11 -3.74
CA GLU A 169 -15.98 -0.60 -4.76
C GLU A 169 -15.68 -2.04 -5.16
N ARG A 170 -14.40 -2.37 -5.35
CA ARG A 170 -13.99 -3.72 -5.72
C ARG A 170 -14.20 -4.73 -4.59
N LEU A 171 -13.92 -4.33 -3.35
CA LEU A 171 -14.18 -5.16 -2.16
C LEU A 171 -15.68 -5.43 -1.98
N ALA A 172 -16.53 -4.43 -2.17
CA ALA A 172 -17.98 -4.56 -2.12
C ALA A 172 -18.50 -5.52 -3.21
N ALA A 173 -17.99 -5.41 -4.45
CA ALA A 173 -18.33 -6.30 -5.53
C ALA A 173 -17.94 -7.77 -5.24
N ALA A 174 -16.77 -7.99 -4.63
CA ALA A 174 -16.31 -9.32 -4.24
C ALA A 174 -17.20 -9.93 -3.13
N ALA A 175 -17.59 -9.14 -2.13
CA ALA A 175 -18.48 -9.57 -1.06
C ALA A 175 -19.84 -9.99 -1.59
N ASN A 176 -20.43 -9.22 -2.52
CA ASN A 176 -21.73 -9.52 -3.14
C ASN A 176 -21.66 -10.77 -4.03
N GLY A 177 -20.56 -11.00 -4.75
CA GLY A 177 -20.36 -12.19 -5.58
C GLY A 177 -20.20 -13.50 -4.77
N GLN A 178 -19.75 -13.41 -3.51
CA GLN A 178 -19.63 -14.58 -2.62
C GLN A 178 -20.95 -14.94 -1.91
N SER A 179 -21.86 -13.99 -1.77
CA SER A 179 -23.17 -14.23 -1.12
C SER A 179 -24.08 -15.19 -1.90
N GLY A 180 -23.76 -15.48 -3.17
CA GLY A 180 -24.52 -16.40 -4.04
C GLY A 180 -24.09 -17.88 -3.97
N LYS A 181 -23.04 -18.23 -3.21
CA LYS A 181 -22.61 -19.64 -3.11
C LYS A 181 -23.25 -20.29 -1.89
N PRO A 182 -24.13 -21.29 -2.08
CA PRO A 182 -24.75 -21.99 -0.95
C PRO A 182 -23.68 -22.65 -0.08
N ALA A 183 -23.88 -22.58 1.24
CA ALA A 183 -22.99 -23.23 2.21
C ALA A 183 -22.90 -24.74 1.89
N PRO A 184 -21.70 -25.36 2.03
CA PRO A 184 -21.59 -26.81 1.82
C PRO A 184 -22.44 -27.52 2.86
N THR A 185 -23.43 -28.30 2.38
CA THR A 185 -24.26 -29.14 3.20
C THR A 185 -23.38 -30.18 3.90
N ARG A 186 -23.26 -30.10 5.22
CA ARG A 186 -22.61 -31.16 6.02
C ARG A 186 -23.49 -32.39 5.88
N LYS A 187 -22.95 -33.44 5.28
CA LYS A 187 -23.44 -34.80 5.42
C LYS A 187 -22.90 -35.45 6.68
#